data_463c567f89310ecf9bb69e1fe48bf980
#
_entry.id   463c567f89310ecf9bb69e1fe48bf980
#
_cell.length_a   1.000
_cell.length_b   1.000
_cell.length_c   1.000
_cell.angle_alpha   90.00
_cell.angle_beta   90.00
_cell.angle_gamma   90.00
#
_symmetry.space_group_name_H-M   'P 1'
#
loop_
_entity.id
_entity.type
_entity.pdbx_description
1 polymer ?
#
loop_
_entity_poly.entity_id
_entity_poly.type
_entity_poly.pdbx_seq_one_letter_code
_entity_poly.pdbx_strand_id
1 'polypeptide(L)'
;MMRLLTFVRFVLAGGGSLVGDLVAQALLLEILGVEAWLAIPIAYEISLIGHFFLNDRWVFTREHGLRQRYAWQRFLTFQVAALVPQLITNGIAVGLVSGPWASVFDDWWGPYVAKILGTGAGFAWNVAVSFGWIWRAAPATPDHEE
;
A
#
# COMPACT_ATOMS: atom_id res chain seq x y z
N MET A 1 13.65 19.76 9.00
CA MET A 1 14.21 19.24 7.74
C MET A 1 14.16 17.70 7.63
N MET A 2 14.53 16.94 8.67
CA MET A 2 14.48 15.45 8.64
C MET A 2 13.09 14.87 8.35
N ARG A 3 12.01 15.45 8.89
CA ARG A 3 10.63 14.99 8.67
C ARG A 3 10.14 15.13 7.23
N LEU A 4 10.52 16.22 6.53
CA LEU A 4 10.13 16.44 5.14
C LEU A 4 10.79 15.43 4.19
N LEU A 5 12.07 15.15 4.38
CA LEU A 5 12.79 14.17 3.56
C LEU A 5 12.25 12.75 3.74
N THR A 6 11.91 12.37 4.97
CA THR A 6 11.27 11.06 5.25
C THR A 6 9.88 10.99 4.60
N PHE A 7 9.10 12.07 4.67
CA PHE A 7 7.80 12.16 4.01
C PHE A 7 7.93 12.03 2.48
N VAL A 8 8.86 12.76 1.87
CA VAL A 8 9.11 12.67 0.41
C VAL A 8 9.51 11.24 0.02
N ARG A 9 10.42 10.61 0.77
CA ARG A 9 10.81 9.21 0.52
C ARG A 9 9.62 8.25 0.66
N PHE A 10 8.77 8.47 1.64
CA PHE A 10 7.55 7.67 1.84
C PHE A 10 6.58 7.79 0.66
N VAL A 11 6.35 9.02 0.16
CA VAL A 11 5.50 9.27 -1.01
C VAL A 11 6.11 8.63 -2.27
N LEU A 12 7.43 8.75 -2.45
CA LEU A 12 8.12 8.13 -3.59
C LEU A 12 8.10 6.59 -3.50
N ALA A 13 8.24 6.04 -2.32
CA ALA A 13 8.11 4.59 -2.10
C ALA A 13 6.69 4.11 -2.42
N GLY A 14 5.66 4.85 -2.00
CA GLY A 14 4.26 4.57 -2.32
C GLY A 14 3.97 4.64 -3.82
N GLY A 15 4.45 5.69 -4.49
CA GLY A 15 4.33 5.83 -5.95
C GLY A 15 5.05 4.73 -6.71
N GLY A 16 6.27 4.37 -6.29
CA GLY A 16 7.02 3.25 -6.85
C GLY A 16 6.32 1.91 -6.66
N SER A 17 5.67 1.72 -5.52
CA SER A 17 4.86 0.54 -5.25
C SER A 17 3.65 0.45 -6.18
N LEU A 18 2.94 1.56 -6.44
CA LEU A 18 1.83 1.58 -7.40
C LEU A 18 2.29 1.19 -8.81
N VAL A 19 3.44 1.73 -9.26
CA VAL A 19 4.01 1.36 -10.56
C VAL A 19 4.35 -0.13 -10.59
N GLY A 20 4.98 -0.66 -9.54
CA GLY A 20 5.28 -2.09 -9.40
C GLY A 20 4.04 -2.97 -9.43
N ASP A 21 2.97 -2.53 -8.78
CA ASP A 21 1.66 -3.20 -8.78
C ASP A 21 1.05 -3.26 -10.20
N LEU A 22 1.02 -2.14 -10.91
CA LEU A 22 0.51 -2.08 -12.28
C LEU A 22 1.35 -2.93 -13.25
N VAL A 23 2.67 -2.93 -13.10
CA VAL A 23 3.56 -3.79 -13.91
C VAL A 23 3.33 -5.27 -13.60
N ALA A 24 3.24 -5.66 -12.33
CA ALA A 24 2.93 -7.02 -11.94
C ALA A 24 1.55 -7.45 -12.47
N GLN A 25 0.55 -6.57 -12.39
CA GLN A 25 -0.78 -6.83 -12.94
C GLN A 25 -0.74 -7.02 -14.45
N ALA A 26 -0.01 -6.16 -15.19
CA ALA A 26 0.14 -6.31 -16.64
C ALA A 26 0.80 -7.63 -17.02
N LEU A 27 1.85 -8.05 -16.31
CA LEU A 27 2.50 -9.34 -16.53
C LEU A 27 1.52 -10.51 -16.30
N LEU A 28 0.71 -10.45 -15.27
CA LEU A 28 -0.28 -11.49 -14.97
C LEU A 28 -1.39 -11.55 -16.02
N LEU A 29 -1.91 -10.40 -16.45
CA LEU A 29 -2.99 -10.32 -17.44
C LEU A 29 -2.52 -10.65 -18.85
N GLU A 30 -1.47 -9.95 -19.32
CA GLU A 30 -1.09 -9.95 -20.75
C GLU A 30 -0.17 -11.12 -21.12
N ILE A 31 0.68 -11.56 -20.19
CA ILE A 31 1.66 -12.62 -20.47
C ILE A 31 1.20 -13.98 -19.94
N LEU A 32 0.64 -14.00 -18.73
CA LEU A 32 0.22 -15.26 -18.09
C LEU A 32 -1.26 -15.58 -18.32
N GLY A 33 -2.05 -14.66 -18.89
CA GLY A 33 -3.47 -14.87 -19.15
C GLY A 33 -4.32 -15.11 -17.90
N VAL A 34 -3.87 -14.59 -16.74
CA VAL A 34 -4.61 -14.71 -15.47
C VAL A 34 -5.82 -13.79 -15.51
N GLU A 35 -6.98 -14.30 -15.10
CA GLU A 35 -8.20 -13.51 -15.04
C GLU A 35 -8.05 -12.29 -14.10
N ALA A 36 -8.67 -11.16 -14.45
CA ALA A 36 -8.49 -9.88 -13.75
C ALA A 36 -8.80 -9.95 -12.24
N TRP A 37 -9.82 -10.69 -11.85
CA TRP A 37 -10.21 -10.83 -10.45
C TRP A 37 -9.15 -11.54 -9.58
N LEU A 38 -8.29 -12.36 -10.20
CA LEU A 38 -7.14 -13.00 -9.55
C LEU A 38 -5.85 -12.18 -9.74
N ALA A 39 -5.64 -11.61 -10.91
CA ALA A 39 -4.45 -10.83 -11.23
C ALA A 39 -4.31 -9.60 -10.32
N ILE A 40 -5.44 -8.91 -10.04
CA ILE A 40 -5.48 -7.72 -9.19
C ILE A 40 -4.94 -7.99 -7.77
N PRO A 41 -5.47 -8.94 -6.99
CA PRO A 41 -4.97 -9.19 -5.64
C PRO A 41 -3.55 -9.80 -5.64
N ILE A 42 -3.20 -10.65 -6.60
CA ILE A 42 -1.84 -11.22 -6.67
C ILE A 42 -0.81 -10.13 -6.95
N ALA A 43 -1.07 -9.23 -7.90
CA ALA A 43 -0.20 -8.10 -8.20
C ALA A 43 0.00 -7.21 -6.96
N TYR A 44 -1.08 -6.94 -6.21
CA TYR A 44 -1.02 -6.18 -4.97
C TYR A 44 -0.07 -6.82 -3.95
N GLU A 45 -0.17 -8.13 -3.72
CA GLU A 45 0.70 -8.86 -2.78
C GLU A 45 2.17 -8.78 -3.21
N ILE A 46 2.46 -8.98 -4.49
CA ILE A 46 3.83 -8.87 -5.03
C ILE A 46 4.37 -7.45 -4.76
N SER A 47 3.57 -6.43 -5.05
CA SER A 47 3.93 -5.04 -4.83
C SER A 47 4.11 -4.71 -3.34
N LEU A 48 3.24 -5.24 -2.46
CA LEU A 48 3.29 -5.02 -1.03
C LEU A 48 4.58 -5.57 -0.40
N ILE A 49 5.02 -6.74 -0.85
CA ILE A 49 6.31 -7.33 -0.46
C ILE A 49 7.46 -6.41 -0.88
N GLY A 50 7.46 -5.94 -2.13
CA GLY A 50 8.44 -4.98 -2.65
C GLY A 50 8.43 -3.67 -1.85
N HIS A 51 7.23 -3.15 -1.55
CA HIS A 51 7.03 -1.94 -0.74
C HIS A 51 7.61 -2.08 0.67
N PHE A 52 7.41 -3.24 1.32
CA PHE A 52 8.03 -3.51 2.61
C PHE A 52 9.55 -3.41 2.55
N PHE A 53 10.20 -4.08 1.59
CA PHE A 53 11.66 -4.03 1.45
C PHE A 53 12.17 -2.63 1.14
N LEU A 54 11.44 -1.86 0.33
CA LEU A 54 11.78 -0.49 -0.01
C LEU A 54 11.71 0.41 1.23
N ASN A 55 10.63 0.31 2.00
CA ASN A 55 10.48 1.05 3.25
C ASN A 55 11.54 0.64 4.29
N ASP A 56 11.76 -0.65 4.47
CA ASP A 56 12.71 -1.15 5.46
C ASP A 56 14.15 -0.74 5.16
N ARG A 57 14.54 -0.68 3.88
CA ARG A 57 15.92 -0.37 3.47
C ARG A 57 16.18 1.09 3.16
N TRP A 58 15.18 1.84 2.69
CA TRP A 58 15.37 3.20 2.17
C TRP A 58 14.72 4.29 3.00
N VAL A 59 13.49 4.06 3.48
CA VAL A 59 12.76 5.08 4.26
C VAL A 59 13.25 5.10 5.71
N PHE A 60 13.43 3.94 6.34
CA PHE A 60 13.75 3.80 7.76
C PHE A 60 15.20 3.37 8.03
N THR A 61 16.13 3.73 7.15
CA THR A 61 17.54 3.32 7.22
C THR A 61 18.30 3.74 8.49
N ARG A 62 17.81 4.74 9.22
CA ARG A 62 18.54 5.31 10.38
C ARG A 62 18.21 4.67 11.73
N GLU A 63 17.21 3.82 11.81
CA GLU A 63 16.83 3.14 13.07
C GLU A 63 17.46 1.73 13.18
N HIS A 64 18.73 1.61 12.80
CA HIS A 64 19.39 0.34 12.54
C HIS A 64 19.63 -0.57 13.76
N GLY A 65 19.56 -0.08 15.00
CA GLY A 65 19.84 -0.87 16.20
C GLY A 65 18.87 -2.03 16.45
N LEU A 66 17.62 -1.92 16.04
CA LEU A 66 16.57 -2.93 16.23
C LEU A 66 16.29 -3.78 14.98
N ARG A 67 16.85 -3.39 13.83
CA ARG A 67 16.49 -3.88 12.51
C ARG A 67 16.83 -5.35 12.28
N GLN A 68 17.97 -5.82 12.79
CA GLN A 68 18.49 -7.13 12.43
C GLN A 68 17.83 -8.28 13.19
N ARG A 69 17.31 -8.02 14.38
CA ARG A 69 16.78 -9.06 15.28
C ARG A 69 15.34 -9.48 15.02
N TYR A 70 14.51 -8.67 14.30
CA TYR A 70 13.06 -8.88 14.18
C TYR A 70 12.47 -8.52 12.80
N ALA A 71 13.22 -8.71 11.70
CA ALA A 71 12.75 -8.41 10.33
C ALA A 71 11.42 -9.10 10.00
N TRP A 72 11.27 -10.35 10.42
CA TRP A 72 10.05 -11.14 10.27
C TRP A 72 8.84 -10.56 11.02
N GLN A 73 9.04 -10.12 12.26
CA GLN A 73 7.95 -9.51 13.04
C GLN A 73 7.52 -8.17 12.44
N ARG A 74 8.48 -7.37 11.94
CA ARG A 74 8.16 -6.12 11.23
C ARG A 74 7.39 -6.39 9.95
N PHE A 75 7.77 -7.41 9.19
CA PHE A 75 7.05 -7.83 7.99
C PHE A 75 5.62 -8.23 8.33
N LEU A 76 5.40 -9.08 9.32
CA LEU A 76 4.06 -9.48 9.76
C LEU A 76 3.22 -8.28 10.23
N THR A 77 3.79 -7.39 11.04
CA THR A 77 3.10 -6.17 11.49
C THR A 77 2.72 -5.28 10.31
N PHE A 78 3.62 -5.16 9.34
CA PHE A 78 3.35 -4.41 8.11
C PHE A 78 2.21 -5.04 7.30
N GLN A 79 2.20 -6.36 7.11
CA GLN A 79 1.13 -7.08 6.43
C GLN A 79 -0.21 -6.91 7.15
N VAL A 80 -0.24 -7.04 8.48
CA VAL A 80 -1.46 -6.84 9.27
C VAL A 80 -1.97 -5.40 9.14
N ALA A 81 -1.08 -4.41 9.20
CA ALA A 81 -1.45 -3.00 9.04
C ALA A 81 -1.98 -2.69 7.62
N ALA A 82 -1.48 -3.42 6.61
CA ALA A 82 -1.91 -3.27 5.23
C ALA A 82 -3.25 -3.96 4.90
N LEU A 83 -3.76 -4.84 5.77
CA LEU A 83 -4.99 -5.62 5.48
C LEU A 83 -6.20 -4.75 5.17
N VAL A 84 -6.45 -3.70 5.94
CA VAL A 84 -7.63 -2.85 5.73
C VAL A 84 -7.55 -2.08 4.41
N PRO A 85 -6.49 -1.31 4.12
CA PRO A 85 -6.35 -0.65 2.82
C PRO A 85 -6.29 -1.65 1.66
N GLN A 86 -5.74 -2.85 1.86
CA GLN A 86 -5.73 -3.92 0.86
C GLN A 86 -7.14 -4.42 0.53
N LEU A 87 -7.95 -4.70 1.56
CA LEU A 87 -9.34 -5.12 1.36
C LEU A 87 -10.16 -4.04 0.63
N ILE A 88 -9.96 -2.76 0.96
CA ILE A 88 -10.61 -1.65 0.28
C ILE A 88 -10.15 -1.58 -1.18
N THR A 89 -8.84 -1.57 -1.42
CA THR A 89 -8.26 -1.48 -2.77
C THR A 89 -8.71 -2.64 -3.66
N ASN A 90 -8.51 -3.87 -3.21
CA ASN A 90 -8.84 -5.05 -4.00
C ASN A 90 -10.35 -5.28 -4.07
N GLY A 91 -11.09 -5.01 -3.00
CA GLY A 91 -12.54 -5.13 -2.98
C GLY A 91 -13.20 -4.22 -4.01
N ILE A 92 -12.78 -2.96 -4.10
CA ILE A 92 -13.28 -2.02 -5.12
C ILE A 92 -12.83 -2.46 -6.51
N ALA A 93 -11.53 -2.73 -6.72
CA ALA A 93 -11.00 -3.08 -8.02
C ALA A 93 -11.65 -4.36 -8.58
N VAL A 94 -11.70 -5.42 -7.79
CA VAL A 94 -12.33 -6.69 -8.18
C VAL A 94 -13.85 -6.51 -8.37
N GLY A 95 -14.51 -5.76 -7.48
CA GLY A 95 -15.93 -5.46 -7.59
C GLY A 95 -16.31 -4.72 -8.88
N LEU A 96 -15.43 -3.84 -9.38
CA LEU A 96 -15.63 -3.13 -10.65
C LEU A 96 -15.47 -4.07 -11.86
N VAL A 97 -14.46 -4.97 -11.87
CA VAL A 97 -14.22 -5.86 -13.02
C VAL A 97 -15.07 -7.13 -13.03
N SER A 98 -15.66 -7.53 -11.90
CA SER A 98 -16.44 -8.77 -11.77
C SER A 98 -17.89 -8.55 -11.30
N GLY A 99 -18.23 -7.33 -10.88
CA GLY A 99 -19.54 -6.99 -10.33
C GLY A 99 -20.51 -6.41 -11.36
N PRO A 100 -21.53 -5.67 -10.91
CA PRO A 100 -22.56 -5.08 -11.79
C PRO A 100 -22.01 -4.08 -12.82
N TRP A 101 -20.82 -3.56 -12.59
CA TRP A 101 -20.13 -2.60 -13.46
C TRP A 101 -19.13 -3.26 -14.42
N ALA A 102 -19.04 -4.60 -14.44
CA ALA A 102 -18.06 -5.33 -15.24
C ALA A 102 -18.11 -4.95 -16.73
N SER A 103 -19.32 -4.71 -17.28
CA SER A 103 -19.47 -4.30 -18.68
C SER A 103 -18.84 -2.94 -19.02
N VAL A 104 -18.62 -2.08 -18.03
CA VAL A 104 -17.93 -0.78 -18.22
C VAL A 104 -16.41 -0.96 -18.21
N PHE A 105 -15.92 -2.02 -17.55
CA PHE A 105 -14.51 -2.33 -17.35
C PHE A 105 -14.06 -3.57 -18.12
N ASP A 106 -14.77 -3.95 -19.17
CA ASP A 106 -14.52 -5.17 -19.97
C ASP A 106 -13.39 -4.97 -21.02
N ASP A 107 -13.06 -3.72 -21.32
CA ASP A 107 -11.94 -3.40 -22.21
C ASP A 107 -10.57 -3.67 -21.56
N TRP A 108 -9.52 -3.79 -22.40
CA TRP A 108 -8.14 -4.03 -21.96
C TRP A 108 -7.63 -3.05 -20.87
N TRP A 109 -8.12 -1.81 -20.85
CA TRP A 109 -7.75 -0.78 -19.85
C TRP A 109 -8.55 -0.90 -18.53
N GLY A 110 -9.69 -1.59 -18.56
CA GLY A 110 -10.63 -1.66 -17.44
C GLY A 110 -10.01 -2.12 -16.13
N PRO A 111 -9.27 -3.24 -16.08
CA PRO A 111 -8.63 -3.71 -14.86
C PRO A 111 -7.61 -2.72 -14.27
N TYR A 112 -6.93 -1.96 -15.12
CA TYR A 112 -5.96 -0.95 -14.67
C TYR A 112 -6.64 0.26 -14.04
N VAL A 113 -7.71 0.76 -14.66
CA VAL A 113 -8.51 1.87 -14.09
C VAL A 113 -9.20 1.43 -12.80
N ALA A 114 -9.79 0.23 -12.77
CA ALA A 114 -10.37 -0.33 -11.55
C ALA A 114 -9.34 -0.40 -10.40
N LYS A 115 -8.12 -0.80 -10.71
CA LYS A 115 -7.01 -0.84 -9.77
C LYS A 115 -6.61 0.55 -9.26
N ILE A 116 -6.50 1.53 -10.15
CA ILE A 116 -6.17 2.92 -9.77
C ILE A 116 -7.26 3.49 -8.84
N LEU A 117 -8.53 3.27 -9.16
CA LEU A 117 -9.66 3.71 -8.32
C LEU A 117 -9.64 3.03 -6.94
N GLY A 118 -9.42 1.72 -6.90
CA GLY A 118 -9.29 0.97 -5.65
C GLY A 118 -8.10 1.47 -4.82
N THR A 119 -6.95 1.67 -5.45
CA THR A 119 -5.75 2.19 -4.77
C THR A 119 -5.96 3.60 -4.23
N GLY A 120 -6.64 4.47 -4.98
CA GLY A 120 -7.01 5.80 -4.52
C GLY A 120 -7.88 5.76 -3.26
N ALA A 121 -8.86 4.87 -3.22
CA ALA A 121 -9.73 4.68 -2.05
C ALA A 121 -8.95 4.12 -0.84
N GLY A 122 -8.09 3.11 -1.05
CA GLY A 122 -7.23 2.57 0.00
C GLY A 122 -6.24 3.59 0.54
N PHE A 123 -5.69 4.44 -0.33
CA PHE A 123 -4.82 5.55 0.06
C PHE A 123 -5.59 6.61 0.88
N ALA A 124 -6.79 7.01 0.44
CA ALA A 124 -7.63 7.95 1.18
C ALA A 124 -7.95 7.42 2.59
N TRP A 125 -8.26 6.14 2.72
CA TRP A 125 -8.43 5.49 4.02
C TRP A 125 -7.17 5.58 4.87
N ASN A 126 -6.00 5.25 4.30
CA ASN A 126 -4.72 5.31 5.01
C ASN A 126 -4.39 6.72 5.52
N VAL A 127 -4.65 7.74 4.70
CA VAL A 127 -4.51 9.14 5.10
C VAL A 127 -5.48 9.49 6.22
N ALA A 128 -6.76 9.15 6.09
CA ALA A 128 -7.79 9.44 7.08
C ALA A 128 -7.46 8.82 8.46
N VAL A 129 -7.04 7.54 8.48
CA VAL A 129 -6.64 6.85 9.71
C VAL A 129 -5.36 7.43 10.29
N SER A 130 -4.36 7.71 9.46
CA SER A 130 -3.10 8.30 9.91
C SER A 130 -3.33 9.68 10.54
N PHE A 131 -4.07 10.55 9.89
CA PHE A 131 -4.40 11.88 10.43
C PHE A 131 -5.35 11.82 11.63
N GLY A 132 -6.30 10.89 11.64
CA GLY A 132 -7.26 10.73 12.73
C GLY A 132 -6.66 10.16 14.01
N TRP A 133 -5.61 9.33 13.91
CA TRP A 133 -5.04 8.61 15.05
C TRP A 133 -3.66 9.14 15.46
N ILE A 134 -2.73 9.29 14.53
CA ILE A 134 -1.34 9.65 14.84
C ILE A 134 -1.22 11.08 15.37
N TRP A 135 -2.03 12.01 14.85
CA TRP A 135 -2.00 13.41 15.30
C TRP A 135 -2.81 13.68 16.56
N ARG A 136 -3.63 12.74 17.03
CA ARG A 136 -4.41 12.86 18.27
C ARG A 136 -3.69 12.32 19.51
N ALA A 137 -2.62 11.56 19.37
CA ALA A 137 -2.02 10.80 20.47
C ALA A 137 -0.63 11.31 20.89
N ALA A 138 -0.50 12.60 21.13
CA ALA A 138 0.57 13.11 21.99
C ALA A 138 -0.08 13.92 23.11
N PRO A 139 -0.46 13.31 24.26
CA PRO A 139 -0.65 14.11 25.45
C PRO A 139 0.70 14.75 25.79
N ALA A 140 0.69 16.07 26.02
CA ALA A 140 1.82 16.77 26.58
C ALA A 140 2.25 16.03 27.86
N THR A 141 3.49 15.58 27.90
CA THR A 141 4.13 15.15 29.15
C THR A 141 4.04 16.35 30.11
N PRO A 142 3.49 16.19 31.31
CA PRO A 142 3.59 17.25 32.29
C PRO A 142 5.08 17.47 32.58
N ASP A 143 5.54 18.71 32.39
CA ASP A 143 6.85 19.13 32.87
C ASP A 143 6.90 18.86 34.36
N HIS A 144 7.71 17.93 34.79
CA HIS A 144 8.11 17.79 36.15
C HIS A 144 9.04 18.98 36.46
N GLU A 145 8.44 20.08 36.94
CA GLU A 145 9.18 21.09 37.67
C GLU A 145 9.66 20.45 38.99
N GLU A 146 10.95 20.23 39.10
CA GLU A 146 11.69 20.21 40.39
C GLU A 146 12.80 21.26 40.35
#